data_9594156b2e27b78bed2f8fa79ad45713
#
_entry.id   9594156b2e27b78bed2f8fa79ad45713
#
_cell.length_a   1.000
_cell.length_b   1.000
_cell.length_c   1.000
_cell.angle_alpha   90.00
_cell.angle_beta   90.00
_cell.angle_gamma   90.00
#
_symmetry.space_group_name_H-M   'P 1'
#
loop_
_entity.id
_entity.type
_entity.pdbx_description
1 polymer ?
#
loop_
_entity_poly.entity_id
_entity_poly.type
_entity_poly.pdbx_seq_one_letter_code
_entity_poly.pdbx_strand_id
1 'polypeptide(L)'
;KVATSAMEAMELGYIRKSETINMSRDQQIYEAKQLVLSLNMAGYKPPRPARIPVMGENFRGLVDAIIMNMRYGNFISDYDLVVSRKVAYVLSGGDCAEGTYVSEQEILDLEREAFLSLMGETKTHDRIVHMLTKGKPLRN
;
A
#
# COMPACT_ATOMS: atom_id res chain seq x y z
N LYS A 1 8.61 6.07 -10.65
CA LYS A 1 8.99 7.37 -11.25
C LYS A 1 8.25 8.47 -10.49
N VAL A 2 8.89 9.59 -10.21
CA VAL A 2 8.28 10.76 -9.56
C VAL A 2 7.98 11.79 -10.64
N ALA A 3 6.73 12.30 -10.67
CA ALA A 3 6.35 13.36 -11.58
C ALA A 3 6.92 14.71 -11.12
N THR A 4 7.47 15.50 -12.05
CA THR A 4 8.04 16.83 -11.79
C THR A 4 7.05 17.96 -12.09
N SER A 5 5.93 17.62 -12.73
CA SER A 5 4.85 18.56 -13.06
C SER A 5 3.49 17.86 -13.07
N ALA A 6 2.40 18.63 -13.01
CA ALA A 6 1.04 18.10 -13.14
C ALA A 6 0.79 17.47 -14.52
N MET A 7 1.39 18.01 -15.59
CA MET A 7 1.28 17.41 -16.92
C MET A 7 1.96 16.05 -16.98
N GLU A 8 3.16 15.92 -16.45
CA GLU A 8 3.85 14.63 -16.35
C GLU A 8 3.08 13.66 -15.46
N ALA A 9 2.44 14.13 -14.38
CA ALA A 9 1.59 13.30 -13.54
C ALA A 9 0.36 12.75 -14.29
N MET A 10 -0.23 13.52 -15.20
CA MET A 10 -1.28 13.06 -16.10
C MET A 10 -0.78 12.00 -17.10
N GLU A 11 0.39 12.24 -17.71
CA GLU A 11 1.00 11.28 -18.64
C GLU A 11 1.36 9.95 -17.96
N LEU A 12 1.81 10.02 -16.71
CA LEU A 12 2.11 8.85 -15.89
C LEU A 12 0.87 8.17 -15.29
N GLY A 13 -0.32 8.77 -15.46
CA GLY A 13 -1.58 8.23 -14.93
C GLY A 13 -1.81 8.44 -13.43
N TYR A 14 -1.05 9.31 -12.78
CA TYR A 14 -1.23 9.61 -11.35
C TYR A 14 -2.44 10.50 -11.08
N ILE A 15 -2.79 11.37 -12.03
CA ILE A 15 -3.99 12.17 -12.02
C ILE A 15 -4.75 11.99 -13.34
N ARG A 16 -6.07 12.13 -13.31
CA ARG A 16 -6.92 11.96 -14.48
C ARG A 16 -6.93 13.23 -15.31
N LYS A 17 -7.15 13.11 -16.62
CA LYS A 17 -7.29 14.27 -17.52
C LYS A 17 -8.45 15.18 -17.17
N SER A 18 -9.44 14.69 -16.43
CA SER A 18 -10.61 15.46 -15.97
C SER A 18 -10.37 16.20 -14.67
N GLU A 19 -9.21 16.04 -14.03
CA GLU A 19 -8.90 16.69 -12.75
C GLU A 19 -8.38 18.11 -13.00
N THR A 20 -8.74 19.02 -12.08
CA THR A 20 -8.37 20.43 -12.18
C THR A 20 -6.94 20.64 -11.68
N ILE A 21 -6.13 21.36 -12.47
CA ILE A 21 -4.78 21.78 -12.07
C ILE A 21 -4.84 23.24 -11.65
N ASN A 22 -4.44 23.52 -10.42
CA ASN A 22 -4.30 24.88 -9.92
C ASN A 22 -2.85 25.35 -10.08
N MET A 23 -2.65 26.48 -10.74
CA MET A 23 -1.33 27.09 -10.96
C MET A 23 -0.97 28.13 -9.88
N SER A 24 -1.91 28.52 -9.02
CA SER A 24 -1.70 29.51 -7.97
C SER A 24 -1.68 28.84 -6.59
N ARG A 25 -0.52 28.85 -5.95
CA ARG A 25 -0.35 28.28 -4.60
C ARG A 25 -1.22 29.02 -3.57
N ASP A 26 -1.34 30.32 -3.69
CA ASP A 26 -2.07 31.15 -2.73
C ASP A 26 -3.58 30.98 -2.82
N GLN A 27 -4.08 30.60 -3.99
CA GLN A 27 -5.51 30.37 -4.23
C GLN A 27 -5.93 28.90 -4.10
N GLN A 28 -5.01 27.99 -3.88
CA GLN A 28 -5.27 26.55 -3.87
C GLN A 28 -6.41 26.15 -2.91
N ILE A 29 -6.40 26.66 -1.69
CA ILE A 29 -7.44 26.34 -0.69
C ILE A 29 -8.78 26.96 -1.10
N TYR A 30 -8.79 28.18 -1.61
CA TYR A 30 -10.00 28.82 -2.08
C TYR A 30 -10.65 28.04 -3.22
N GLU A 31 -9.87 27.68 -4.25
CA GLU A 31 -10.38 26.92 -5.40
C GLU A 31 -10.85 25.51 -5.00
N ALA A 32 -10.12 24.83 -4.13
CA ALA A 32 -10.55 23.54 -3.57
C ALA A 32 -11.90 23.65 -2.87
N LYS A 33 -12.10 24.70 -2.06
CA LYS A 33 -13.40 24.99 -1.42
C LYS A 33 -14.50 25.22 -2.43
N GLN A 34 -14.27 26.02 -3.49
CA GLN A 34 -15.26 26.27 -4.51
C GLN A 34 -15.64 25.00 -5.27
N LEU A 35 -14.66 24.15 -5.58
CA LEU A 35 -14.90 22.86 -6.20
C LEU A 35 -15.76 21.95 -5.32
N VAL A 36 -15.47 21.85 -4.03
CA VAL A 36 -16.29 21.05 -3.09
C VAL A 36 -17.73 21.57 -3.02
N LEU A 37 -17.93 22.90 -2.94
CA LEU A 37 -19.26 23.50 -2.94
C LEU A 37 -20.00 23.21 -4.25
N SER A 38 -19.33 23.32 -5.38
CA SER A 38 -19.90 22.99 -6.69
C SER A 38 -20.30 21.52 -6.79
N LEU A 39 -19.46 20.59 -6.34
CA LEU A 39 -19.77 19.18 -6.32
C LEU A 39 -20.97 18.87 -5.40
N ASN A 40 -21.04 19.52 -4.24
CA ASN A 40 -22.18 19.36 -3.33
C ASN A 40 -23.48 19.84 -3.97
N MET A 41 -23.46 21.01 -4.64
CA MET A 41 -24.63 21.53 -5.37
C MET A 41 -25.05 20.62 -6.54
N ALA A 42 -24.07 19.99 -7.20
CA ALA A 42 -24.32 19.03 -8.27
C ALA A 42 -24.82 17.66 -7.76
N GLY A 43 -24.99 17.49 -6.44
CA GLY A 43 -25.47 16.24 -5.86
C GLY A 43 -24.45 15.10 -5.85
N TYR A 44 -23.15 15.44 -5.78
CA TYR A 44 -22.08 14.44 -5.69
C TYR A 44 -22.34 13.45 -4.53
N LYS A 45 -22.20 12.19 -4.85
CA LYS A 45 -22.19 11.11 -3.86
C LYS A 45 -20.87 10.35 -3.94
N PRO A 46 -20.21 10.10 -2.81
CA PRO A 46 -19.00 9.30 -2.81
C PRO A 46 -19.29 7.90 -3.38
N PRO A 47 -18.33 7.29 -4.07
CA PRO A 47 -18.47 5.92 -4.53
C PRO A 47 -18.71 4.98 -3.34
N ARG A 48 -19.46 3.92 -3.55
CA ARG A 48 -19.64 2.89 -2.52
C ARG A 48 -18.31 2.22 -2.25
N PRO A 49 -17.96 1.95 -0.98
CA PRO A 49 -16.76 1.22 -0.65
C PRO A 49 -16.71 -0.12 -1.40
N ALA A 50 -15.60 -0.39 -2.06
CA ALA A 50 -15.39 -1.65 -2.77
C ALA A 50 -15.26 -2.80 -1.76
N ARG A 51 -15.80 -3.96 -2.12
CA ARG A 51 -15.52 -5.23 -1.45
C ARG A 51 -14.49 -5.96 -2.30
N ILE A 52 -13.37 -6.36 -1.69
CA ILE A 52 -12.20 -6.93 -2.36
C ILE A 52 -12.23 -8.44 -2.13
N PRO A 53 -12.32 -9.28 -3.19
CA PRO A 53 -12.19 -10.71 -3.02
C PRO A 53 -10.74 -11.04 -2.69
N VAL A 54 -10.52 -11.87 -1.67
CA VAL A 54 -9.20 -12.29 -1.22
C VAL A 54 -9.01 -13.80 -1.37
N MET A 55 -7.77 -14.23 -1.50
CA MET A 55 -7.43 -15.63 -1.76
C MET A 55 -7.26 -16.46 -0.48
N GLY A 56 -7.34 -15.85 0.70
CA GLY A 56 -7.33 -16.53 1.99
C GLY A 56 -6.09 -17.39 2.25
N GLU A 57 -6.29 -18.45 3.02
CA GLU A 57 -5.20 -19.34 3.48
C GLU A 57 -4.49 -20.07 2.34
N ASN A 58 -5.19 -20.45 1.28
CA ASN A 58 -4.60 -21.15 0.14
C ASN A 58 -3.49 -20.34 -0.52
N PHE A 59 -3.69 -19.02 -0.65
CA PHE A 59 -2.66 -18.12 -1.18
C PHE A 59 -1.42 -18.07 -0.27
N ARG A 60 -1.61 -18.04 1.05
CA ARG A 60 -0.48 -18.04 1.99
C ARG A 60 0.36 -19.31 1.87
N GLY A 61 -0.29 -20.47 1.72
CA GLY A 61 0.42 -21.72 1.50
C GLY A 61 1.26 -21.73 0.23
N LEU A 62 0.71 -21.19 -0.87
CA LEU A 62 1.44 -21.05 -2.13
C LEU A 62 2.65 -20.08 -1.99
N VAL A 63 2.43 -18.92 -1.38
CA VAL A 63 3.51 -17.94 -1.13
C VAL A 63 4.59 -18.55 -0.24
N ASP A 64 4.20 -19.27 0.82
CA ASP A 64 5.18 -19.91 1.73
C ASP A 64 6.07 -20.91 0.99
N ALA A 65 5.51 -21.74 0.11
CA ALA A 65 6.30 -22.65 -0.72
C ALA A 65 7.31 -21.91 -1.61
N ILE A 66 6.89 -20.78 -2.22
CA ILE A 66 7.77 -19.95 -3.08
C ILE A 66 8.89 -19.32 -2.26
N ILE A 67 8.58 -18.66 -1.15
CA ILE A 67 9.60 -17.96 -0.34
C ILE A 67 10.55 -18.92 0.35
N MET A 68 10.10 -20.13 0.73
CA MET A 68 10.97 -21.18 1.22
C MET A 68 11.97 -21.64 0.17
N ASN A 69 11.56 -21.82 -1.09
CA ASN A 69 12.47 -22.13 -2.18
C ASN A 69 13.50 -20.99 -2.39
N MET A 70 13.07 -19.74 -2.33
CA MET A 70 13.97 -18.59 -2.41
C MET A 70 14.96 -18.56 -1.25
N ARG A 71 14.52 -18.94 -0.05
CA ARG A 71 15.39 -19.02 1.13
C ARG A 71 16.43 -20.15 0.99
N TYR A 72 16.02 -21.35 0.57
CA TYR A 72 16.93 -22.46 0.32
C TYR A 72 17.96 -22.16 -0.78
N GLY A 73 17.55 -21.39 -1.80
CA GLY A 73 18.44 -20.91 -2.85
C GLY A 73 19.32 -19.72 -2.44
N ASN A 74 19.26 -19.27 -1.19
CA ASN A 74 19.96 -18.07 -0.67
C ASN A 74 19.66 -16.77 -1.42
N PHE A 75 18.49 -16.66 -2.06
CA PHE A 75 18.04 -15.42 -2.71
C PHE A 75 17.48 -14.41 -1.71
N ILE A 76 17.00 -14.87 -0.56
CA ILE A 76 16.47 -14.05 0.53
C ILE A 76 17.06 -14.45 1.88
N SER A 77 17.09 -13.51 2.83
CA SER A 77 17.51 -13.76 4.21
C SER A 77 16.41 -14.42 5.04
N ASP A 78 16.74 -14.91 6.23
CA ASP A 78 15.75 -15.43 7.19
C ASP A 78 14.72 -14.36 7.58
N TYR A 79 15.16 -13.10 7.66
CA TYR A 79 14.27 -12.01 8.01
C TYR A 79 13.39 -11.55 6.85
N ASP A 80 13.86 -11.67 5.61
CA ASP A 80 13.02 -11.48 4.43
C ASP A 80 11.86 -12.49 4.41
N LEU A 81 12.11 -13.73 4.86
CA LEU A 81 11.06 -14.75 5.00
C LEU A 81 9.96 -14.28 5.99
N VAL A 82 10.35 -13.74 7.16
CA VAL A 82 9.41 -13.21 8.15
C VAL A 82 8.58 -12.08 7.57
N VAL A 83 9.22 -11.11 6.93
CA VAL A 83 8.53 -9.95 6.31
C VAL A 83 7.60 -10.41 5.20
N SER A 84 8.04 -11.32 4.33
CA SER A 84 7.23 -11.84 3.22
C SER A 84 5.98 -12.57 3.69
N ARG A 85 6.07 -13.32 4.79
CA ARG A 85 4.90 -13.97 5.42
C ARG A 85 3.89 -12.95 5.94
N LYS A 86 4.35 -11.84 6.55
CA LYS A 86 3.47 -10.76 7.00
C LYS A 86 2.78 -10.06 5.82
N VAL A 87 3.51 -9.82 4.74
CA VAL A 87 2.93 -9.27 3.51
C VAL A 87 1.88 -10.22 2.92
N ALA A 88 2.19 -11.52 2.83
CA ALA A 88 1.25 -12.52 2.35
C ALA A 88 -0.02 -12.60 3.22
N TYR A 89 0.12 -12.49 4.53
CA TYR A 89 -1.01 -12.44 5.48
C TYR A 89 -1.95 -11.27 5.20
N VAL A 90 -1.41 -10.07 5.01
CA VAL A 90 -2.21 -8.88 4.68
C VAL A 90 -2.89 -9.03 3.33
N LEU A 91 -2.13 -9.41 2.28
CA LEU A 91 -2.65 -9.51 0.92
C LEU A 91 -3.67 -10.64 0.75
N SER A 92 -3.62 -11.67 1.60
CA SER A 92 -4.60 -12.76 1.60
C SER A 92 -5.91 -12.41 2.32
N GLY A 93 -5.97 -11.26 3.01
CA GLY A 93 -7.14 -10.85 3.80
C GLY A 93 -7.15 -11.42 5.22
N GLY A 94 -5.98 -11.81 5.76
CA GLY A 94 -5.86 -12.39 7.09
C GLY A 94 -6.32 -13.86 7.16
N ASP A 95 -6.81 -14.27 8.32
CA ASP A 95 -7.28 -15.65 8.57
C ASP A 95 -8.72 -15.83 8.05
N CYS A 96 -8.86 -15.98 6.75
CA CYS A 96 -10.14 -16.18 6.09
C CYS A 96 -10.06 -17.24 4.98
N ALA A 97 -11.22 -17.76 4.59
CA ALA A 97 -11.32 -18.71 3.48
C ALA A 97 -11.12 -17.99 2.12
N GLU A 98 -10.70 -18.76 1.11
CA GLU A 98 -10.63 -18.29 -0.27
C GLU A 98 -11.99 -17.77 -0.75
N GLY A 99 -11.97 -16.66 -1.48
CA GLY A 99 -13.17 -16.02 -2.02
C GLY A 99 -13.94 -15.17 -1.01
N THR A 100 -13.44 -15.02 0.22
CA THR A 100 -14.00 -14.07 1.19
C THR A 100 -13.88 -12.64 0.64
N TYR A 101 -14.90 -11.82 0.87
CA TYR A 101 -14.90 -10.41 0.50
C TYR A 101 -14.59 -9.55 1.72
N VAL A 102 -13.52 -8.80 1.66
CA VAL A 102 -13.09 -7.85 2.70
C VAL A 102 -13.23 -6.40 2.23
N SER A 103 -13.34 -5.48 3.15
CA SER A 103 -13.29 -4.04 2.87
C SER A 103 -11.83 -3.58 2.81
N GLU A 104 -11.60 -2.41 2.21
CA GLU A 104 -10.30 -1.73 2.27
C GLU A 104 -9.85 -1.48 3.72
N GLN A 105 -10.77 -1.10 4.60
CA GLN A 105 -10.47 -0.85 6.01
C GLN A 105 -9.97 -2.12 6.73
N GLU A 106 -10.56 -3.28 6.46
CA GLU A 106 -10.09 -4.55 7.02
C GLU A 106 -8.65 -4.86 6.58
N ILE A 107 -8.30 -4.61 5.30
CA ILE A 107 -6.91 -4.78 4.82
C ILE A 107 -5.96 -3.79 5.49
N LEU A 108 -6.36 -2.52 5.66
CA LEU A 108 -5.55 -1.51 6.36
C LEU A 108 -5.35 -1.84 7.84
N ASP A 109 -6.33 -2.45 8.48
CA ASP A 109 -6.21 -2.88 9.88
C ASP A 109 -5.24 -4.07 10.00
N LEU A 110 -5.28 -5.04 9.08
CA LEU A 110 -4.32 -6.12 8.99
C LEU A 110 -2.89 -5.62 8.70
N GLU A 111 -2.75 -4.64 7.81
CA GLU A 111 -1.47 -3.99 7.51
C GLU A 111 -0.88 -3.33 8.76
N ARG A 112 -1.72 -2.58 9.49
CA ARG A 112 -1.31 -1.94 10.75
C ARG A 112 -0.86 -2.97 11.78
N GLU A 113 -1.61 -4.05 11.97
CA GLU A 113 -1.26 -5.14 12.90
C GLU A 113 0.08 -5.78 12.50
N ALA A 114 0.25 -6.14 11.23
CA ALA A 114 1.47 -6.73 10.71
C ALA A 114 2.66 -5.78 10.88
N PHE A 115 2.49 -4.48 10.56
CA PHE A 115 3.52 -3.46 10.72
C PHE A 115 3.94 -3.29 12.17
N LEU A 116 2.98 -3.18 13.11
CA LEU A 116 3.28 -3.05 14.54
C LEU A 116 4.03 -4.28 15.07
N SER A 117 3.68 -5.48 14.60
CA SER A 117 4.41 -6.69 14.98
C SER A 117 5.87 -6.68 14.50
N LEU A 118 6.12 -6.16 13.28
CA LEU A 118 7.48 -6.02 12.74
C LEU A 118 8.26 -4.90 13.44
N MET A 119 7.60 -3.83 13.88
CA MET A 119 8.24 -2.74 14.62
C MET A 119 8.77 -3.17 16.00
N GLY A 120 8.30 -4.28 16.55
CA GLY A 120 8.89 -4.90 17.74
C GLY A 120 10.22 -5.61 17.51
N GLU A 121 10.64 -5.79 16.26
CA GLU A 121 11.81 -6.57 15.87
C GLU A 121 13.05 -5.69 15.65
N THR A 122 14.17 -6.01 16.29
CA THR A 122 15.44 -5.28 16.15
C THR A 122 15.89 -5.21 14.68
N LYS A 123 15.72 -6.29 13.92
CA LYS A 123 16.09 -6.36 12.50
C LYS A 123 15.30 -5.37 11.63
N THR A 124 14.05 -5.06 11.97
CA THR A 124 13.29 -3.99 11.31
C THR A 124 13.93 -2.63 11.56
N HIS A 125 14.28 -2.34 12.81
CA HIS A 125 14.94 -1.09 13.18
C HIS A 125 16.27 -0.93 12.43
N ASP A 126 17.09 -1.98 12.38
CA ASP A 126 18.36 -1.97 11.63
C ASP A 126 18.13 -1.63 10.15
N ARG A 127 17.09 -2.20 9.52
CA ARG A 127 16.73 -1.92 8.12
C ARG A 127 16.33 -0.47 7.92
N ILE A 128 15.49 0.06 8.81
CA ILE A 128 15.02 1.46 8.76
C ILE A 128 16.23 2.41 8.90
N VAL A 129 17.05 2.22 9.93
CA VAL A 129 18.24 3.05 10.16
C VAL A 129 19.20 2.97 8.99
N HIS A 130 19.46 1.76 8.46
CA HIS A 130 20.34 1.58 7.32
C HIS A 130 19.80 2.29 6.06
N MET A 131 18.49 2.18 5.79
CA MET A 131 17.86 2.87 4.66
C MET A 131 17.99 4.39 4.80
N LEU A 132 17.73 4.94 5.98
CA LEU A 132 17.79 6.39 6.24
C LEU A 132 19.23 6.92 6.16
N THR A 133 20.22 6.12 6.57
CA THR A 133 21.62 6.56 6.62
C THR A 133 22.41 6.28 5.34
N LYS A 134 22.11 5.18 4.64
CA LYS A 134 22.86 4.71 3.47
C LYS A 134 22.09 4.82 2.16
N GLY A 135 20.77 5.06 2.20
CA GLY A 135 19.92 5.10 1.01
C GLY A 135 19.77 3.76 0.28
N LYS A 136 20.13 2.64 0.95
CA LYS A 136 20.12 1.29 0.37
C LYS A 136 19.45 0.30 1.32
N PRO A 137 18.75 -0.73 0.80
CA PRO A 137 18.17 -1.77 1.63
C PRO A 137 19.25 -2.60 2.33
N LEU A 138 19.00 -2.95 3.60
CA LEU A 138 19.80 -3.91 4.36
C LEU A 138 19.15 -5.30 4.25
N ARG A 139 19.96 -6.32 4.00
CA ARG A 139 19.56 -7.74 4.09
C ARG A 139 20.23 -8.36 5.31
N ASN A 140 19.47 -8.59 6.37
CA ASN A 140 19.95 -9.11 7.65
C ASN A 140 19.19 -10.37 8.10
#